data_ad199741792ee095e3c2c99ce30a5b0e
#
_entry.id   ad199741792ee095e3c2c99ce30a5b0e
#
_cell.length_a   1.000
_cell.length_b   1.000
_cell.length_c   1.000
_cell.angle_alpha   90.00
_cell.angle_beta   90.00
_cell.angle_gamma   90.00
#
_symmetry.space_group_name_H-M   'P 1'
#
loop_
_entity.id
_entity.type
_entity.pdbx_description
1 polymer ?
#
loop_
_entity_poly.entity_id
_entity_poly.type
_entity_poly.pdbx_seq_one_letter_code
_entity_poly.pdbx_strand_id
1 'polypeptide(L)'
;MNQKQRLNCVEDLQALLKQQKLLQQFALSRLGVFGSFARNEAAQDIDLFIEDDVSLETALQFKQCLEQVVDNRLDVMLKKWANPIVLHRAMKDMRYVEG
;
A
#
# COMPACT_ATOMS: atom_id res chain seq x y z
N MET A 1 -19.59 6.16 13.10
CA MET A 1 -19.15 4.77 12.92
C MET A 1 -18.23 4.68 11.74
N ASN A 2 -17.06 4.11 11.95
CA ASN A 2 -16.10 3.94 10.88
C ASN A 2 -16.42 2.66 10.15
N GLN A 3 -16.96 2.79 8.96
CA GLN A 3 -17.13 1.65 8.08
C GLN A 3 -15.87 1.49 7.23
N LYS A 4 -15.29 0.32 7.30
CA LYS A 4 -14.14 0.02 6.46
C LYS A 4 -14.62 -0.27 5.05
N GLN A 5 -13.86 0.21 4.09
CA GLN A 5 -14.15 0.03 2.69
C GLN A 5 -13.35 -1.16 2.16
N ARG A 6 -14.01 -2.04 1.42
CA ARG A 6 -13.32 -3.11 0.72
C ARG A 6 -12.86 -2.59 -0.63
N LEU A 7 -11.57 -2.71 -0.89
CA LEU A 7 -10.98 -2.26 -2.15
C LEU A 7 -10.91 -3.46 -3.12
N ASN A 8 -11.26 -3.22 -4.36
CA ASN A 8 -11.29 -4.27 -5.38
C ASN A 8 -10.23 -4.11 -6.46
N CYS A 9 -9.64 -2.93 -6.59
CA CYS A 9 -8.64 -2.64 -7.61
C CYS A 9 -7.72 -1.52 -7.15
N VAL A 10 -6.64 -1.32 -7.89
CA VAL A 10 -5.64 -0.29 -7.58
C VAL A 10 -6.25 1.10 -7.63
N GLU A 11 -7.18 1.32 -8.56
CA GLU A 11 -7.85 2.62 -8.70
C GLU A 11 -8.67 2.96 -7.45
N ASP A 12 -9.29 1.97 -6.82
CA ASP A 12 -10.01 2.18 -5.55
C ASP A 12 -9.05 2.63 -4.45
N LEU A 13 -7.88 2.02 -4.39
CA LEU A 13 -6.87 2.38 -3.41
C LEU A 13 -6.37 3.80 -3.65
N GLN A 14 -6.11 4.16 -4.89
CA GLN A 14 -5.64 5.49 -5.23
C GLN A 14 -6.68 6.55 -4.84
N ALA A 15 -7.94 6.31 -5.12
CA ALA A 15 -9.02 7.22 -4.75
C ALA A 15 -9.10 7.41 -3.23
N LEU A 16 -8.98 6.31 -2.49
CA LEU A 16 -9.00 6.37 -1.03
C LEU A 16 -7.83 7.17 -0.47
N LEU A 17 -6.62 6.93 -0.99
CA LEU A 17 -5.42 7.64 -0.53
C LEU A 17 -5.53 9.13 -0.79
N LYS A 18 -6.09 9.53 -1.93
CA LYS A 18 -6.32 10.95 -2.23
C LYS A 18 -7.36 11.55 -1.30
N GLN A 19 -8.46 10.84 -1.08
CA GLN A 19 -9.55 11.32 -0.24
C GLN A 19 -9.09 11.52 1.20
N GLN A 20 -8.30 10.59 1.73
CA GLN A 20 -7.82 10.62 3.10
C GLN A 20 -6.50 11.39 3.25
N LYS A 21 -5.87 11.78 2.14
CA LYS A 21 -4.58 12.49 2.13
C LYS A 21 -3.50 11.76 2.93
N LEU A 22 -3.53 10.44 2.89
CA LEU A 22 -2.64 9.62 3.71
C LEU A 22 -1.19 9.72 3.29
N LEU A 23 -0.90 9.75 1.99
CA LEU A 23 0.48 9.88 1.54
C LEU A 23 1.09 11.20 1.97
N GLN A 24 0.31 12.28 1.91
CA GLN A 24 0.76 13.60 2.35
C GLN A 24 0.99 13.62 3.85
N GLN A 25 0.10 12.98 4.61
CA GLN A 25 0.19 12.94 6.07
C GLN A 25 1.48 12.29 6.53
N PHE A 26 1.94 11.27 5.84
CA PHE A 26 3.16 10.54 6.20
C PHE A 26 4.37 10.92 5.35
N ALA A 27 4.24 11.96 4.53
CA ALA A 27 5.32 12.48 3.67
C ALA A 27 5.86 11.42 2.71
N LEU A 28 4.97 10.58 2.20
CA LEU A 28 5.33 9.56 1.21
C LEU A 28 5.14 10.13 -0.19
N SER A 29 6.15 9.96 -1.05
CA SER A 29 6.09 10.47 -2.42
C SER A 29 5.11 9.67 -3.26
N ARG A 30 5.11 8.36 -3.08
CA ARG A 30 4.18 7.46 -3.77
C ARG A 30 4.15 6.13 -3.04
N LEU A 31 3.15 5.31 -3.37
CA LEU A 31 2.99 3.99 -2.77
C LEU A 31 2.99 2.96 -3.89
N GLY A 32 3.81 1.92 -3.75
CA GLY A 32 3.80 0.80 -4.67
C GLY A 32 2.77 -0.23 -4.28
N VAL A 33 2.16 -0.85 -5.26
CA VAL A 33 1.22 -1.96 -5.08
C VAL A 33 1.71 -3.11 -5.95
N PHE A 34 1.82 -4.30 -5.39
CA PHE A 34 2.30 -5.45 -6.14
C PHE A 34 1.47 -6.70 -5.79
N GLY A 35 1.84 -7.83 -6.36
CA GLY A 35 1.14 -9.07 -6.13
C GLY A 35 -0.20 -9.16 -6.83
N SER A 36 -1.06 -10.06 -6.37
CA SER A 36 -2.32 -10.36 -7.04
C SER A 36 -3.27 -9.17 -7.11
N PHE A 37 -3.28 -8.32 -6.08
CA PHE A 37 -4.13 -7.13 -6.10
C PHE A 37 -3.73 -6.20 -7.25
N ALA A 38 -2.42 -6.01 -7.47
CA ALA A 38 -1.92 -5.16 -8.56
C ALA A 38 -2.27 -5.73 -9.94
N ARG A 39 -2.42 -7.04 -10.05
CA ARG A 39 -2.79 -7.71 -11.30
C ARG A 39 -4.30 -7.75 -11.55
N ASN A 40 -5.09 -7.09 -10.71
CA ASN A 40 -6.56 -7.09 -10.77
C ASN A 40 -7.16 -8.48 -10.56
N GLU A 41 -6.44 -9.34 -9.85
CA GLU A 41 -6.97 -10.63 -9.45
C GLU A 41 -7.81 -10.47 -8.19
N ALA A 42 -8.81 -11.32 -8.01
CA ALA A 42 -9.63 -11.30 -6.81
C ALA A 42 -8.74 -11.69 -5.62
N ALA A 43 -8.30 -10.68 -4.87
CA ALA A 43 -7.40 -10.88 -3.74
C ALA A 43 -7.94 -10.17 -2.51
N GLN A 44 -7.81 -10.83 -1.36
CA GLN A 44 -8.14 -10.23 -0.08
C GLN A 44 -6.98 -9.42 0.47
N ASP A 45 -5.77 -9.79 0.10
CA ASP A 45 -4.55 -9.16 0.59
C ASP A 45 -4.06 -8.10 -0.39
N ILE A 46 -3.66 -6.96 0.14
CA ILE A 46 -3.06 -5.89 -0.65
C ILE A 46 -1.60 -5.80 -0.23
N ASP A 47 -0.70 -6.06 -1.17
CA ASP A 47 0.73 -5.97 -0.93
C ASP A 47 1.22 -4.57 -1.31
N LEU A 48 1.75 -3.86 -0.33
CA LEU A 48 2.18 -2.47 -0.47
C LEU A 48 3.70 -2.37 -0.36
N PHE A 49 4.27 -1.44 -1.10
CA PHE A 49 5.71 -1.19 -1.11
C PHE A 49 5.98 0.28 -0.85
N ILE A 50 6.77 0.56 0.19
CA ILE A 50 7.20 1.91 0.51
C ILE A 50 8.65 2.05 0.06
N GLU A 51 8.85 2.90 -0.94
CA GLU A 51 10.15 3.19 -1.54
C GLU A 51 10.91 4.25 -0.75
N ASP A 52 10.19 5.17 -0.14
CA ASP A 52 10.79 6.27 0.63
C ASP A 52 11.55 5.74 1.83
N ASP A 53 12.62 6.46 2.20
CA ASP A 53 13.43 6.10 3.36
C ASP A 53 12.72 6.58 4.63
N VAL A 54 11.83 5.75 5.14
CA VAL A 54 11.09 6.03 6.37
C VAL A 54 11.45 5.01 7.44
N SER A 55 11.22 5.37 8.69
CA SER A 55 11.44 4.45 9.80
C SER A 55 10.38 3.34 9.80
N LEU A 56 10.71 2.23 10.43
CA LEU A 56 9.75 1.14 10.61
C LEU A 56 8.52 1.64 11.37
N GLU A 57 8.72 2.49 12.36
CA GLU A 57 7.62 3.07 13.12
C GLU A 57 6.66 3.86 12.24
N THR A 58 7.18 4.69 11.35
CA THR A 58 6.36 5.45 10.41
C THR A 58 5.57 4.53 9.50
N ALA A 59 6.22 3.48 8.99
CA ALA A 59 5.56 2.51 8.12
C ALA A 59 4.42 1.78 8.84
N LEU A 60 4.64 1.41 10.10
CA LEU A 60 3.61 0.74 10.89
C LEU A 60 2.44 1.68 11.19
N GLN A 61 2.72 2.95 11.49
CA GLN A 61 1.67 3.95 11.70
C GLN A 61 0.84 4.16 10.43
N PHE A 62 1.50 4.23 9.28
CA PHE A 62 0.81 4.35 8.01
C PHE A 62 -0.11 3.14 7.77
N LYS A 63 0.42 1.95 8.00
CA LYS A 63 -0.36 0.72 7.87
C LYS A 63 -1.58 0.72 8.78
N GLN A 64 -1.39 1.12 10.04
CA GLN A 64 -2.48 1.16 11.02
C GLN A 64 -3.56 2.16 10.61
N CYS A 65 -3.17 3.34 10.13
CA CYS A 65 -4.13 4.32 9.65
C CYS A 65 -4.94 3.78 8.47
N LEU A 66 -4.27 3.10 7.56
CA LEU A 66 -4.93 2.54 6.40
C LEU A 66 -5.87 1.39 6.79
N GLU A 67 -5.45 0.57 7.76
CA GLU A 67 -6.26 -0.53 8.27
C GLU A 67 -7.58 -0.07 8.91
N GLN A 68 -7.62 1.17 9.38
CA GLN A 68 -8.85 1.72 9.98
C GLN A 68 -9.93 2.02 8.94
N VAL A 69 -9.54 2.22 7.69
CA VAL A 69 -10.47 2.59 6.63
C VAL A 69 -10.60 1.53 5.53
N VAL A 70 -9.74 0.52 5.54
CA VAL A 70 -9.71 -0.54 4.54
C VAL A 70 -10.01 -1.89 5.20
N ASP A 71 -10.90 -2.65 4.61
CA ASP A 71 -11.30 -3.97 5.12
C ASP A 71 -10.38 -5.09 4.64
N ASN A 72 -9.60 -4.84 3.58
CA ASN A 72 -8.65 -5.83 3.08
C ASN A 72 -7.47 -5.98 4.04
N ARG A 73 -6.87 -7.16 4.01
CA ARG A 73 -5.62 -7.38 4.74
C ARG A 73 -4.49 -6.65 4.04
N LEU A 74 -3.65 -5.96 4.81
CA LEU A 74 -2.57 -5.15 4.28
C LEU A 74 -1.22 -5.74 4.70
N ASP A 75 -0.32 -5.90 3.73
CA ASP A 75 1.07 -6.26 3.96
C ASP A 75 1.93 -5.13 3.41
N VAL A 76 2.89 -4.66 4.21
CA VAL A 76 3.77 -3.56 3.82
C VAL A 76 5.20 -4.03 3.76
N MET A 77 5.85 -3.80 2.63
CA MET A 77 7.26 -4.07 2.42
C MET A 77 8.01 -2.75 2.29
N LEU A 78 9.06 -2.59 3.07
CA LEU A 78 9.95 -1.44 2.98
C LEU A 78 11.13 -1.79 2.10
N LYS A 79 11.49 -0.88 1.19
CA LYS A 79 12.64 -1.07 0.31
C LYS A 79 13.91 -1.40 1.08
N LYS A 80 14.10 -0.71 2.18
CA LYS A 80 15.26 -0.82 3.05
C LYS A 80 15.44 -2.24 3.62
N TRP A 81 14.33 -2.96 3.84
CA TRP A 81 14.33 -4.29 4.45
C TRP A 81 13.96 -5.39 3.47
N ALA A 82 13.73 -5.04 2.22
CA ALA A 82 13.25 -6.00 1.23
C ALA A 82 14.35 -6.96 0.80
N ASN A 83 14.01 -8.24 0.75
CA ASN A 83 14.88 -9.24 0.16
C ASN A 83 15.00 -8.95 -1.34
N PRO A 84 16.22 -8.88 -1.92
CA PRO A 84 16.39 -8.53 -3.33
C PRO A 84 15.64 -9.46 -4.29
N ILE A 85 15.55 -10.74 -3.97
CA ILE A 85 14.84 -11.71 -4.83
C ILE A 85 13.33 -11.42 -4.81
N VAL A 86 12.78 -11.19 -3.62
CA VAL A 86 11.36 -10.87 -3.45
C VAL A 86 11.05 -9.54 -4.13
N LEU A 87 11.91 -8.55 -3.94
CA LEU A 87 11.73 -7.24 -4.57
C LEU A 87 11.74 -7.34 -6.10
N HIS A 88 12.67 -8.13 -6.64
CA HIS A 88 12.76 -8.34 -8.09
C HIS A 88 11.46 -8.91 -8.65
N ARG A 89 10.87 -9.88 -7.94
CA ARG A 89 9.59 -10.48 -8.34
C ARG A 89 8.45 -9.48 -8.22
N ALA A 90 8.44 -8.72 -7.12
CA ALA A 90 7.41 -7.71 -6.88
C ALA A 90 7.41 -6.63 -7.96
N MET A 91 8.59 -6.25 -8.44
CA MET A 91 8.72 -5.21 -9.45
C MET A 91 8.06 -5.55 -10.78
N LYS A 92 7.86 -6.82 -11.07
CA LYS A 92 7.20 -7.25 -12.32
C LYS A 92 5.74 -6.80 -12.36
N ASP A 93 5.09 -6.75 -11.22
CA ASP A 93 3.68 -6.37 -11.10
C ASP A 93 3.49 -5.00 -10.47
N MET A 94 4.59 -4.32 -10.15
CA MET A 94 4.53 -3.09 -9.37
C MET A 94 3.78 -1.98 -10.10
N ARG A 95 2.78 -1.43 -9.43
CA ARG A 95 2.04 -0.26 -9.88
C ARG A 95 2.14 0.78 -8.79
N TYR A 96 2.42 2.03 -9.16
CA TYR A 96 2.56 3.11 -8.20
C TYR A 96 1.31 3.97 -8.19
N VAL A 97 0.88 4.35 -7.00
CA VAL A 97 -0.23 5.27 -6.80
C VAL A 97 0.28 6.52 -6.09
N GLU A 98 -0.27 7.66 -6.46
CA GLU A 98 0.07 8.94 -5.88
C GLU A 98 -1.17 9.54 -5.22
N GLY A 99 -0.93 10.29 -4.16
CA GLY A 99 -2.04 10.87 -3.40
C GLY A 99 -2.25 12.34 -3.63
#